data_74d1843cddbbc5cbf140bb0acaa21b32
#
_entry.id   74d1843cddbbc5cbf140bb0acaa21b32
#
_cell.length_a   1.000
_cell.length_b   1.000
_cell.length_c   1.000
_cell.angle_alpha   90.00
_cell.angle_beta   90.00
_cell.angle_gamma   90.00
#
_symmetry.space_group_name_H-M   'P 1'
#
loop_
_entity.id
_entity.type
_entity.pdbx_description
1 polymer ?
#
loop_
_entity_poly.entity_id
_entity_poly.type
_entity_poly.pdbx_seq_one_letter_code
_entity_poly.pdbx_strand_id
1 'polypeptide(L)'
;MKLMTKKITKFEYFIPIVLILITLPLLNRLFTQRNELKYLYIAQDIIKNKNPFVYYLSGKLYTDKPPLFFWIIIFSKFIFRNYYTYGIVIFNIFIESFLLVKLYRFLKIKFDENIAIMSIFITFTGILQYVSIIIVRMDIYLSCFIALSLLNFFECYEKSDYQKNWITFVYIGFAFLFKGIVGLLTPLLVIILFKFTASKKYSLKEVGFYKGLAIILAFVLFWIIPAYISLGNVFINELFFKQLFGRAVKAFAHK
;
A
#
# COMPACT_ATOMS: atom_id res chain seq x y z
N MET A 1 -9.72 11.51 29.74
CA MET A 1 -8.53 10.71 29.33
C MET A 1 -7.53 11.66 28.70
N LYS A 2 -6.40 11.93 29.40
CA LYS A 2 -5.38 12.91 28.98
C LYS A 2 -4.88 12.55 27.57
N LEU A 3 -4.97 13.51 26.67
CA LEU A 3 -4.17 13.53 25.45
C LEU A 3 -2.71 13.50 25.87
N MET A 4 -2.14 12.29 25.99
CA MET A 4 -0.70 12.16 26.14
C MET A 4 -0.08 12.78 24.88
N THR A 5 0.50 13.95 25.04
CA THR A 5 1.43 14.52 24.05
C THR A 5 2.44 13.42 23.75
N LYS A 6 2.37 12.87 22.54
CA LYS A 6 3.20 11.75 22.10
C LYS A 6 4.64 12.23 21.96
N LYS A 7 5.38 12.30 23.09
CA LYS A 7 6.83 12.40 23.00
C LYS A 7 7.32 11.18 22.19
N ILE A 8 7.97 11.45 21.08
CA ILE A 8 8.62 10.44 20.26
C ILE A 8 9.68 9.78 21.16
N THR A 9 9.64 8.45 21.25
CA THR A 9 10.62 7.71 22.06
C THR A 9 11.91 7.52 21.27
N LYS A 10 13.04 7.33 21.98
CA LYS A 10 14.33 7.04 21.31
C LYS A 10 14.26 5.81 20.43
N PHE A 11 13.44 4.82 20.78
CA PHE A 11 13.25 3.60 20.00
C PHE A 11 12.56 3.86 18.66
N GLU A 12 11.67 4.83 18.56
CA GLU A 12 11.01 5.19 17.32
C GLU A 12 11.97 5.75 16.27
N TYR A 13 13.04 6.44 16.68
CA TYR A 13 14.12 6.86 15.79
C TYR A 13 15.04 5.71 15.40
N PHE A 14 15.17 4.69 16.25
CA PHE A 14 15.99 3.52 15.96
C PHE A 14 15.48 2.73 14.75
N ILE A 15 14.15 2.64 14.57
CA ILE A 15 13.52 1.87 13.49
C ILE A 15 14.03 2.28 12.10
N PRO A 16 13.90 3.55 11.64
CA PRO A 16 14.39 3.93 10.32
C PRO A 16 15.90 3.82 10.18
N ILE A 17 16.67 4.07 11.25
CA ILE A 17 18.12 3.93 11.24
C ILE A 17 18.53 2.48 10.95
N VAL A 18 17.91 1.51 11.62
CA VAL A 18 18.18 0.08 11.39
C VAL A 18 17.81 -0.31 9.96
N LEU A 19 16.66 0.12 9.46
CA LEU A 19 16.25 -0.17 8.07
C LEU A 19 17.26 0.39 7.06
N ILE A 20 17.76 1.60 7.26
CA ILE A 20 18.82 2.19 6.41
C ILE A 20 20.08 1.34 6.47
N LEU A 21 20.59 1.04 7.67
CA LEU A 21 21.86 0.30 7.84
C LEU A 21 21.81 -1.08 7.21
N ILE A 22 20.67 -1.78 7.30
CA ILE A 22 20.52 -3.13 6.74
C ILE A 22 20.39 -3.08 5.21
N THR A 23 19.78 -2.05 4.65
CA THR A 23 19.54 -1.95 3.21
C THR A 23 20.72 -1.36 2.44
N LEU A 24 21.57 -0.56 3.09
CA LEU A 24 22.74 0.06 2.46
C LEU A 24 23.65 -0.92 1.67
N PRO A 25 24.05 -2.09 2.22
CA PRO A 25 24.89 -3.04 1.50
C PRO A 25 24.25 -3.63 0.24
N LEU A 26 22.91 -3.59 0.17
CA LEU A 26 22.13 -4.22 -0.89
C LEU A 26 21.72 -3.25 -2.01
N LEU A 27 22.11 -1.98 -1.89
CA LEU A 27 21.72 -0.94 -2.86
C LEU A 27 22.34 -1.15 -4.25
N ASN A 28 23.53 -1.70 -4.33
CA ASN A 28 24.29 -1.90 -5.58
C ASN A 28 23.92 -3.20 -6.32
N ARG A 29 22.78 -3.81 -6.01
CA ARG A 29 22.33 -5.02 -6.69
C ARG A 29 21.91 -4.75 -8.13
N LEU A 30 22.07 -5.75 -8.99
CA LEU A 30 21.51 -5.72 -10.34
C LEU A 30 19.99 -5.95 -10.32
N PHE A 31 19.27 -5.31 -11.25
CA PHE A 31 17.84 -5.60 -11.47
C PHE A 31 17.70 -6.91 -12.22
N THR A 32 17.42 -7.98 -11.51
CA THR A 32 17.32 -9.33 -12.09
C THR A 32 15.88 -9.76 -12.30
N GLN A 33 14.93 -9.12 -11.63
CA GLN A 33 13.54 -9.53 -11.69
C GLN A 33 12.79 -8.88 -12.88
N ARG A 34 12.19 -9.72 -13.72
CA ARG A 34 11.37 -9.29 -14.87
C ARG A 34 10.33 -8.22 -14.53
N ASN A 35 9.74 -8.29 -13.35
CA ASN A 35 8.72 -7.32 -12.92
C ASN A 35 9.30 -5.95 -12.63
N GLU A 36 10.52 -5.85 -12.09
CA GLU A 36 11.18 -4.56 -11.83
C GLU A 36 11.41 -3.81 -13.13
N LEU A 37 12.05 -4.46 -14.10
CA LEU A 37 12.31 -3.88 -15.42
C LEU A 37 11.01 -3.44 -16.11
N LYS A 38 9.96 -4.25 -16.00
CA LYS A 38 8.64 -3.91 -16.53
C LYS A 38 8.08 -2.61 -15.93
N TYR A 39 8.14 -2.45 -14.61
CA TYR A 39 7.62 -1.25 -13.95
C TYR A 39 8.44 0.00 -14.26
N LEU A 40 9.75 -0.14 -14.35
CA LEU A 40 10.64 0.94 -14.79
C LEU A 40 10.36 1.37 -16.23
N TYR A 41 10.12 0.39 -17.12
CA TYR A 41 9.75 0.65 -18.52
C TYR A 41 8.41 1.40 -18.61
N ILE A 42 7.38 0.95 -17.88
CA ILE A 42 6.08 1.62 -17.85
C ILE A 42 6.20 3.06 -17.33
N ALA A 43 6.99 3.30 -16.29
CA ALA A 43 7.22 4.65 -15.78
C ALA A 43 7.93 5.55 -16.82
N GLN A 44 8.84 5.00 -17.64
CA GLN A 44 9.45 5.73 -18.75
C GLN A 44 8.43 6.02 -19.85
N ASP A 45 7.55 5.09 -20.18
CA ASP A 45 6.47 5.28 -21.13
C ASP A 45 5.53 6.43 -20.72
N ILE A 46 5.14 6.48 -19.44
CA ILE A 46 4.33 7.58 -18.89
C ILE A 46 5.02 8.94 -19.09
N ILE A 47 6.33 9.03 -18.81
CA ILE A 47 7.10 10.28 -19.00
C ILE A 47 7.10 10.68 -20.48
N LYS A 48 7.32 9.72 -21.38
CA LYS A 48 7.36 9.95 -22.84
C LYS A 48 6.01 10.41 -23.37
N ASN A 49 4.94 9.74 -22.97
CA ASN A 49 3.58 10.00 -23.46
C ASN A 49 2.86 11.12 -22.70
N LYS A 50 3.46 11.63 -21.61
CA LYS A 50 2.90 12.70 -20.76
C LYS A 50 1.48 12.40 -20.25
N ASN A 51 1.11 11.12 -20.12
CA ASN A 51 -0.19 10.72 -19.59
C ASN A 51 -0.01 9.88 -18.31
N PRO A 52 -0.28 10.44 -17.13
CA PRO A 52 -0.05 9.76 -15.84
C PRO A 52 -1.08 8.68 -15.52
N PHE A 53 -2.19 8.60 -16.25
CA PHE A 53 -3.30 7.68 -15.97
C PHE A 53 -3.40 6.53 -16.97
N VAL A 54 -2.76 6.67 -18.16
CA VAL A 54 -2.76 5.69 -19.23
C VAL A 54 -1.32 5.40 -19.65
N TYR A 55 -0.97 4.15 -19.74
CA TYR A 55 0.38 3.72 -20.05
C TYR A 55 0.41 2.41 -20.80
N TYR A 56 1.53 2.16 -21.49
CA TYR A 56 1.68 1.04 -22.40
C TYR A 56 2.90 0.19 -22.00
N LEU A 57 2.81 -1.09 -22.33
CA LEU A 57 3.92 -2.03 -22.24
C LEU A 57 4.13 -2.67 -23.61
N SER A 58 5.27 -2.38 -24.25
CA SER A 58 5.59 -2.87 -25.60
C SER A 58 4.47 -2.56 -26.62
N GLY A 59 3.95 -1.33 -26.61
CA GLY A 59 2.90 -0.86 -27.51
C GLY A 59 1.47 -1.33 -27.19
N LYS A 60 1.29 -2.18 -26.16
CA LYS A 60 -0.05 -2.65 -25.71
C LYS A 60 -0.49 -1.87 -24.49
N LEU A 61 -1.76 -1.48 -24.44
CA LEU A 61 -2.36 -0.83 -23.28
C LEU A 61 -2.21 -1.71 -22.04
N TYR A 62 -1.68 -1.13 -20.95
CA TYR A 62 -1.42 -1.84 -19.70
C TYR A 62 -2.36 -1.35 -18.61
N THR A 63 -3.40 -2.10 -18.31
CA THR A 63 -4.42 -1.81 -17.30
C THR A 63 -4.29 -2.68 -16.05
N ASP A 64 -3.23 -3.51 -15.97
CA ASP A 64 -3.05 -4.52 -14.90
C ASP A 64 -2.90 -3.92 -13.50
N LYS A 65 -2.41 -2.69 -13.40
CA LYS A 65 -2.14 -2.01 -12.13
C LYS A 65 -2.56 -0.56 -12.18
N PRO A 66 -3.09 -0.02 -11.06
CA PRO A 66 -3.33 1.40 -10.90
C PRO A 66 -2.02 2.22 -10.88
N PRO A 67 -2.08 3.55 -10.99
CA PRO A 67 -0.94 4.38 -11.37
C PRO A 67 0.03 4.71 -10.24
N LEU A 68 -0.35 4.61 -8.96
CA LEU A 68 0.36 5.26 -7.86
C LEU A 68 1.83 4.81 -7.72
N PHE A 69 2.10 3.51 -7.94
CA PHE A 69 3.48 3.03 -7.87
C PHE A 69 4.36 3.58 -9.00
N PHE A 70 3.80 3.74 -10.20
CA PHE A 70 4.53 4.36 -11.32
C PHE A 70 4.82 5.82 -11.04
N TRP A 71 3.92 6.55 -10.38
CA TRP A 71 4.16 7.93 -9.97
C TRP A 71 5.28 8.06 -8.94
N ILE A 72 5.41 7.09 -8.02
CA ILE A 72 6.57 7.05 -7.11
C ILE A 72 7.88 6.88 -7.89
N ILE A 73 7.92 5.99 -8.88
CA ILE A 73 9.09 5.80 -9.73
C ILE A 73 9.43 7.11 -10.49
N ILE A 74 8.43 7.77 -11.07
CA ILE A 74 8.60 9.02 -11.80
C ILE A 74 9.09 10.13 -10.87
N PHE A 75 8.49 10.27 -9.70
CA PHE A 75 8.89 11.24 -8.69
C PHE A 75 10.30 10.99 -8.18
N SER A 76 10.66 9.72 -7.95
CA SER A 76 12.02 9.34 -7.63
C SER A 76 13.01 9.71 -8.73
N LYS A 77 12.64 9.48 -10.01
CA LYS A 77 13.48 9.88 -11.16
C LYS A 77 13.63 11.39 -11.27
N PHE A 78 12.60 12.15 -10.95
CA PHE A 78 12.66 13.61 -10.97
C PHE A 78 13.64 14.16 -9.90
N ILE A 79 13.62 13.62 -8.68
CA ILE A 79 14.48 14.06 -7.58
C ILE A 79 15.90 13.53 -7.72
N PHE A 80 16.05 12.21 -7.93
CA PHE A 80 17.33 11.52 -7.84
C PHE A 80 17.99 11.29 -9.20
N ARG A 81 17.36 11.69 -10.30
CA ARG A 81 17.87 11.58 -11.68
C ARG A 81 18.38 10.16 -11.98
N ASN A 82 19.69 10.00 -12.22
CA ASN A 82 20.31 8.71 -12.54
C ASN A 82 20.29 7.72 -11.35
N TYR A 83 20.14 8.21 -10.14
CA TYR A 83 20.09 7.42 -8.90
C TYR A 83 18.66 7.12 -8.42
N TYR A 84 17.64 7.21 -9.30
CA TYR A 84 16.24 7.07 -8.95
C TYR A 84 15.86 5.74 -8.28
N THR A 85 16.64 4.69 -8.51
CA THR A 85 16.44 3.40 -7.84
C THR A 85 16.73 3.46 -6.34
N TYR A 86 17.75 4.21 -5.95
CA TYR A 86 17.99 4.52 -4.53
C TYR A 86 16.86 5.34 -3.94
N GLY A 87 16.31 6.29 -4.71
CA GLY A 87 15.15 7.06 -4.30
C GLY A 87 13.93 6.17 -4.03
N ILE A 88 13.68 5.14 -4.86
CA ILE A 88 12.60 4.17 -4.60
C ILE A 88 12.83 3.43 -3.29
N VAL A 89 14.06 2.98 -3.01
CA VAL A 89 14.40 2.33 -1.73
C VAL A 89 14.19 3.27 -0.55
N ILE A 90 14.53 4.56 -0.68
CA ILE A 90 14.25 5.57 0.35
C ILE A 90 12.75 5.68 0.64
N PHE A 91 11.89 5.71 -0.40
CA PHE A 91 10.43 5.70 -0.22
C PHE A 91 9.94 4.41 0.41
N ASN A 92 10.52 3.26 0.05
CA ASN A 92 10.20 1.98 0.67
C ASN A 92 10.55 1.97 2.16
N ILE A 93 11.74 2.47 2.54
CA ILE A 93 12.14 2.63 3.94
C ILE A 93 11.21 3.57 4.69
N PHE A 94 10.80 4.67 4.07
CA PHE A 94 9.90 5.64 4.68
C PHE A 94 8.54 5.03 5.02
N ILE A 95 7.89 4.36 4.06
CA ILE A 95 6.57 3.76 4.30
C ILE A 95 6.63 2.61 5.31
N GLU A 96 7.69 1.82 5.25
CA GLU A 96 7.92 0.73 6.20
C GLU A 96 8.19 1.26 7.62
N SER A 97 9.05 2.26 7.76
CA SER A 97 9.30 2.92 9.04
C SER A 97 8.01 3.49 9.64
N PHE A 98 7.17 4.10 8.80
CA PHE A 98 5.89 4.64 9.25
C PHE A 98 4.96 3.55 9.77
N LEU A 99 4.87 2.40 9.09
CA LEU A 99 4.11 1.24 9.56
C LEU A 99 4.65 0.71 10.88
N LEU A 100 5.98 0.46 10.98
CA LEU A 100 6.59 -0.12 12.15
C LEU A 100 6.49 0.78 13.38
N VAL A 101 6.63 2.10 13.22
CA VAL A 101 6.39 3.06 14.32
C VAL A 101 4.93 3.03 14.77
N LYS A 102 3.98 2.93 13.83
CA LYS A 102 2.55 2.79 14.18
C LYS A 102 2.28 1.48 14.91
N LEU A 103 2.85 0.38 14.42
CA LEU A 103 2.74 -0.95 15.04
C LEU A 103 3.34 -0.94 16.46
N TYR A 104 4.55 -0.41 16.63
CA TYR A 104 5.19 -0.27 17.93
C TYR A 104 4.29 0.48 18.92
N ARG A 105 3.76 1.64 18.52
CA ARG A 105 2.87 2.45 19.37
C ARG A 105 1.59 1.70 19.74
N PHE A 106 1.01 0.99 18.79
CA PHE A 106 -0.19 0.18 19.02
C PHE A 106 0.10 -0.94 20.03
N LEU A 107 1.17 -1.70 19.84
CA LEU A 107 1.54 -2.80 20.72
C LEU A 107 1.94 -2.32 22.11
N LYS A 108 2.66 -1.19 22.23
CA LYS A 108 3.04 -0.58 23.50
C LYS A 108 1.81 -0.17 24.33
N ILE A 109 0.74 0.29 23.68
CA ILE A 109 -0.51 0.66 24.37
C ILE A 109 -1.33 -0.58 24.74
N LYS A 110 -1.35 -1.58 23.84
CA LYS A 110 -2.19 -2.78 23.98
C LYS A 110 -1.63 -3.79 24.98
N PHE A 111 -0.31 -3.92 25.02
CA PHE A 111 0.44 -4.86 25.86
C PHE A 111 1.39 -4.07 26.77
N ASP A 112 2.67 -4.06 26.42
CA ASP A 112 3.72 -3.30 27.11
C ASP A 112 4.86 -2.92 26.15
N GLU A 113 5.86 -2.19 26.68
CA GLU A 113 6.98 -1.73 25.88
C GLU A 113 7.91 -2.87 25.42
N ASN A 114 8.12 -3.88 26.27
CA ASN A 114 9.01 -4.99 25.97
C ASN A 114 8.43 -5.85 24.83
N ILE A 115 7.13 -6.17 24.91
CA ILE A 115 6.43 -6.89 23.85
C ILE A 115 6.48 -6.09 22.55
N ALA A 116 6.25 -4.77 22.60
CA ALA A 116 6.33 -3.92 21.42
C ALA A 116 7.73 -3.94 20.78
N ILE A 117 8.79 -3.80 21.59
CA ILE A 117 10.18 -3.84 21.12
C ILE A 117 10.50 -5.21 20.52
N MET A 118 10.19 -6.30 21.23
CA MET A 118 10.44 -7.67 20.72
C MET A 118 9.72 -7.93 19.40
N SER A 119 8.47 -7.48 19.26
CA SER A 119 7.71 -7.64 18.02
C SER A 119 8.38 -6.94 16.83
N ILE A 120 8.94 -5.73 17.04
CA ILE A 120 9.69 -5.02 15.99
C ILE A 120 10.99 -5.76 15.66
N PHE A 121 11.72 -6.28 16.65
CA PHE A 121 12.91 -7.10 16.40
C PHE A 121 12.60 -8.37 15.60
N ILE A 122 11.51 -9.08 15.93
CA ILE A 122 11.06 -10.26 15.17
C ILE A 122 10.76 -9.86 13.72
N THR A 123 10.13 -8.70 13.50
CA THR A 123 9.88 -8.20 12.13
C THR A 123 11.20 -7.96 11.39
N PHE A 124 12.22 -7.41 12.06
CA PHE A 124 13.56 -7.21 11.46
C PHE A 124 14.30 -8.51 11.13
N THR A 125 13.95 -9.65 11.73
CA THR A 125 14.56 -10.94 11.37
C THR A 125 13.95 -11.57 10.12
N GLY A 126 12.84 -11.04 9.63
CA GLY A 126 12.14 -11.55 8.45
C GLY A 126 12.87 -11.25 7.14
N ILE A 127 13.47 -12.25 6.49
CA ILE A 127 14.20 -12.06 5.22
C ILE A 127 13.33 -11.43 4.11
N LEU A 128 12.05 -11.76 4.05
CA LEU A 128 11.11 -11.18 3.08
C LEU A 128 10.91 -9.69 3.28
N GLN A 129 11.07 -9.19 4.50
CA GLN A 129 10.99 -7.77 4.82
C GLN A 129 12.09 -7.00 4.07
N TYR A 130 13.34 -7.44 4.19
CA TYR A 130 14.48 -6.80 3.51
C TYR A 130 14.36 -6.88 2.00
N VAL A 131 14.01 -8.05 1.48
CA VAL A 131 13.79 -8.26 0.05
C VAL A 131 12.71 -7.29 -0.45
N SER A 132 11.63 -7.08 0.29
CA SER A 132 10.56 -6.17 -0.10
C SER A 132 10.99 -4.69 -0.14
N ILE A 133 11.92 -4.28 0.73
CA ILE A 133 12.42 -2.90 0.78
C ILE A 133 13.32 -2.59 -0.43
N ILE A 134 14.18 -3.53 -0.82
CA ILE A 134 15.17 -3.29 -1.90
C ILE A 134 14.61 -3.54 -3.31
N ILE A 135 13.55 -4.32 -3.44
CA ILE A 135 12.97 -4.65 -4.75
C ILE A 135 12.04 -3.51 -5.23
N VAL A 136 12.12 -3.19 -6.51
CA VAL A 136 11.23 -2.20 -7.16
C VAL A 136 9.88 -2.85 -7.43
N ARG A 137 9.06 -2.98 -6.38
CA ARG A 137 7.72 -3.57 -6.42
C ARG A 137 6.73 -2.82 -5.53
N MET A 138 5.48 -2.85 -5.94
CA MET A 138 4.38 -2.21 -5.21
C MET A 138 3.93 -2.99 -3.97
N ASP A 139 4.44 -4.20 -3.76
CA ASP A 139 3.94 -5.11 -2.70
C ASP A 139 4.17 -4.55 -1.30
N ILE A 140 5.29 -3.86 -1.06
CA ILE A 140 5.58 -3.21 0.22
C ILE A 140 4.54 -2.13 0.56
N TYR A 141 4.18 -1.28 -0.41
CA TYR A 141 3.15 -0.25 -0.21
C TYR A 141 1.79 -0.88 0.04
N LEU A 142 1.43 -1.91 -0.73
CA LEU A 142 0.19 -2.64 -0.55
C LEU A 142 0.08 -3.20 0.86
N SER A 143 1.08 -3.96 1.33
CA SER A 143 1.08 -4.58 2.65
C SER A 143 1.06 -3.53 3.77
N CYS A 144 1.84 -2.46 3.63
CA CYS A 144 1.85 -1.35 4.59
C CYS A 144 0.48 -0.66 4.68
N PHE A 145 -0.16 -0.32 3.56
CA PHE A 145 -1.45 0.36 3.61
C PHE A 145 -2.58 -0.55 4.08
N ILE A 146 -2.55 -1.85 3.77
CA ILE A 146 -3.48 -2.83 4.35
C ILE A 146 -3.28 -2.89 5.87
N ALA A 147 -2.04 -3.06 6.35
CA ALA A 147 -1.74 -3.13 7.77
C ALA A 147 -2.14 -1.83 8.50
N LEU A 148 -1.83 -0.66 7.94
CA LEU A 148 -2.21 0.64 8.49
C LEU A 148 -3.74 0.80 8.58
N SER A 149 -4.47 0.31 7.57
CA SER A 149 -5.94 0.36 7.59
C SER A 149 -6.51 -0.49 8.73
N LEU A 150 -5.99 -1.71 8.90
CA LEU A 150 -6.42 -2.60 9.97
C LEU A 150 -6.03 -2.09 11.35
N LEU A 151 -4.80 -1.57 11.52
CA LEU A 151 -4.36 -0.96 12.78
C LEU A 151 -5.25 0.22 13.18
N ASN A 152 -5.58 1.12 12.23
CA ASN A 152 -6.46 2.24 12.54
C ASN A 152 -7.88 1.78 12.90
N PHE A 153 -8.41 0.78 12.18
CA PHE A 153 -9.70 0.19 12.49
C PHE A 153 -9.72 -0.42 13.90
N PHE A 154 -8.71 -1.22 14.26
CA PHE A 154 -8.60 -1.83 15.58
C PHE A 154 -8.39 -0.79 16.69
N GLU A 155 -7.63 0.29 16.46
CA GLU A 155 -7.53 1.40 17.41
C GLU A 155 -8.90 2.05 17.70
N CYS A 156 -9.70 2.27 16.65
CA CYS A 156 -11.05 2.82 16.78
C CYS A 156 -11.99 1.84 17.52
N TYR A 157 -11.90 0.56 17.17
CA TYR A 157 -12.69 -0.50 17.79
C TYR A 157 -12.40 -0.63 19.29
N GLU A 158 -11.13 -0.70 19.70
CA GLU A 158 -10.74 -0.80 21.12
C GLU A 158 -11.23 0.37 21.95
N LYS A 159 -11.17 1.57 21.39
CA LYS A 159 -11.65 2.80 22.06
C LYS A 159 -13.16 2.97 21.97
N SER A 160 -13.87 2.17 21.18
CA SER A 160 -15.27 2.37 20.83
C SER A 160 -15.56 3.80 20.32
N ASP A 161 -14.56 4.41 19.66
CA ASP A 161 -14.62 5.75 19.07
C ASP A 161 -14.28 5.69 17.58
N TYR A 162 -15.29 5.82 16.77
CA TYR A 162 -15.18 5.69 15.30
C TYR A 162 -15.08 7.03 14.58
N GLN A 163 -14.90 8.15 15.27
CA GLN A 163 -14.80 9.47 14.62
C GLN A 163 -13.67 9.55 13.60
N LYS A 164 -12.53 8.87 13.87
CA LYS A 164 -11.37 8.83 13.00
C LYS A 164 -11.30 7.60 12.09
N ASN A 165 -12.35 6.77 12.07
CA ASN A 165 -12.32 5.54 11.28
C ASN A 165 -12.35 5.78 9.75
N TRP A 166 -12.69 6.98 9.29
CA TRP A 166 -12.57 7.37 7.88
C TRP A 166 -11.13 7.21 7.35
N ILE A 167 -10.11 7.34 8.23
CA ILE A 167 -8.70 7.15 7.90
C ILE A 167 -8.43 5.70 7.45
N THR A 168 -9.11 4.71 8.03
CA THR A 168 -9.08 3.31 7.60
C THR A 168 -9.38 3.21 6.11
N PHE A 169 -10.44 3.86 5.65
CA PHE A 169 -10.88 3.81 4.26
C PHE A 169 -9.99 4.61 3.31
N VAL A 170 -9.35 5.68 3.80
CA VAL A 170 -8.29 6.38 3.06
C VAL A 170 -7.10 5.45 2.82
N TYR A 171 -6.65 4.72 3.84
CA TYR A 171 -5.58 3.72 3.66
C TYR A 171 -5.97 2.61 2.69
N ILE A 172 -7.23 2.14 2.73
CA ILE A 172 -7.76 1.18 1.75
C ILE A 172 -7.74 1.76 0.33
N GLY A 173 -8.12 3.04 0.16
CA GLY A 173 -8.04 3.75 -1.10
C GLY A 173 -6.62 3.82 -1.66
N PHE A 174 -5.62 4.10 -0.82
CA PHE A 174 -4.21 4.03 -1.22
C PHE A 174 -3.79 2.60 -1.59
N ALA A 175 -4.17 1.59 -0.81
CA ALA A 175 -3.90 0.19 -1.14
C ALA A 175 -4.48 -0.19 -2.51
N PHE A 176 -5.68 0.31 -2.85
CA PHE A 176 -6.26 0.16 -4.18
C PHE A 176 -5.38 0.80 -5.25
N LEU A 177 -4.95 2.06 -5.09
CA LEU A 177 -4.12 2.75 -6.07
C LEU A 177 -2.75 2.11 -6.29
N PHE A 178 -2.29 1.23 -5.38
CA PHE A 178 -1.08 0.42 -5.59
C PHE A 178 -1.35 -0.89 -6.34
N LYS A 179 -2.42 -1.63 -6.00
CA LYS A 179 -2.58 -2.99 -6.57
C LYS A 179 -4.02 -3.36 -6.94
N GLY A 180 -4.90 -2.39 -7.07
CA GLY A 180 -6.28 -2.59 -7.51
C GLY A 180 -7.12 -3.37 -6.47
N ILE A 181 -7.95 -4.29 -6.97
CA ILE A 181 -8.98 -4.97 -6.18
C ILE A 181 -8.44 -5.72 -4.96
N VAL A 182 -7.21 -6.22 -5.01
CA VAL A 182 -6.56 -6.91 -3.86
C VAL A 182 -6.41 -5.96 -2.68
N GLY A 183 -6.08 -4.68 -2.94
CA GLY A 183 -5.98 -3.65 -1.91
C GLY A 183 -7.30 -3.31 -1.24
N LEU A 184 -8.43 -3.55 -1.92
CA LEU A 184 -9.78 -3.35 -1.38
C LEU A 184 -10.27 -4.56 -0.61
N LEU A 185 -10.22 -5.73 -1.27
CA LEU A 185 -10.90 -6.93 -0.75
C LEU A 185 -10.32 -7.37 0.59
N THR A 186 -9.00 -7.41 0.72
CA THR A 186 -8.34 -7.93 1.93
C THR A 186 -8.79 -7.19 3.20
N PRO A 187 -8.64 -5.85 3.33
CA PRO A 187 -9.04 -5.17 4.55
C PRO A 187 -10.55 -5.11 4.74
N LEU A 188 -11.34 -4.97 3.66
CA LEU A 188 -12.80 -4.94 3.77
C LEU A 188 -13.36 -6.27 4.27
N LEU A 189 -12.85 -7.41 3.77
CA LEU A 189 -13.24 -8.74 4.24
C LEU A 189 -12.87 -8.92 5.72
N VAL A 190 -11.67 -8.50 6.14
CA VAL A 190 -11.27 -8.57 7.56
C VAL A 190 -12.24 -7.76 8.43
N ILE A 191 -12.56 -6.51 8.05
CA ILE A 191 -13.48 -5.64 8.82
C ILE A 191 -14.87 -6.27 8.91
N ILE A 192 -15.39 -6.85 7.81
CA ILE A 192 -16.71 -7.48 7.78
C ILE A 192 -16.71 -8.77 8.60
N LEU A 193 -15.73 -9.65 8.41
CA LEU A 193 -15.65 -10.94 9.10
C LEU A 193 -15.36 -10.77 10.60
N PHE A 194 -14.55 -9.79 10.97
CA PHE A 194 -14.25 -9.49 12.37
C PHE A 194 -15.51 -9.17 13.17
N LYS A 195 -16.56 -8.62 12.55
CA LYS A 195 -17.85 -8.37 13.19
C LYS A 195 -18.46 -9.61 13.85
N PHE A 196 -18.21 -10.80 13.29
CA PHE A 196 -18.77 -12.06 13.81
C PHE A 196 -17.97 -12.60 15.01
N THR A 197 -16.70 -12.26 15.11
CA THR A 197 -15.78 -12.74 16.17
C THR A 197 -15.48 -11.67 17.23
N ALA A 198 -15.85 -10.42 16.98
CA ALA A 198 -15.58 -9.29 17.87
C ALA A 198 -16.29 -9.42 19.21
N SER A 199 -15.57 -9.22 20.32
CA SER A 199 -16.13 -9.24 21.68
C SER A 199 -17.10 -8.10 21.92
N LYS A 200 -16.81 -6.91 21.36
CA LYS A 200 -17.72 -5.75 21.36
C LYS A 200 -18.46 -5.73 20.04
N LYS A 201 -19.77 -5.91 20.07
CA LYS A 201 -20.58 -5.81 18.86
C LYS A 201 -20.61 -4.38 18.32
N TYR A 202 -20.54 -4.21 17.02
CA TYR A 202 -20.69 -2.93 16.34
C TYR A 202 -21.56 -3.09 15.08
N SER A 203 -22.21 -2.02 14.67
CA SER A 203 -22.90 -1.97 13.39
C SER A 203 -22.01 -1.37 12.31
N LEU A 204 -22.24 -1.76 11.04
CA LEU A 204 -21.49 -1.17 9.90
C LEU A 204 -21.75 0.34 9.78
N LYS A 205 -22.92 0.81 10.23
CA LYS A 205 -23.25 2.24 10.26
C LYS A 205 -22.41 2.99 11.29
N GLU A 206 -22.25 2.45 12.51
CA GLU A 206 -21.45 3.05 13.59
C GLU A 206 -19.98 3.21 13.21
N VAL A 207 -19.39 2.21 12.57
CA VAL A 207 -18.01 2.28 12.08
C VAL A 207 -17.86 3.16 10.84
N GLY A 208 -18.92 3.80 10.36
CA GLY A 208 -18.89 4.69 9.21
C GLY A 208 -18.61 3.97 7.88
N PHE A 209 -18.94 2.68 7.78
CA PHE A 209 -18.62 1.82 6.63
C PHE A 209 -19.14 2.40 5.30
N TYR A 210 -20.39 2.89 5.27
CA TYR A 210 -20.96 3.48 4.05
C TYR A 210 -20.27 4.77 3.61
N LYS A 211 -19.90 5.63 4.57
CA LYS A 211 -19.05 6.82 4.29
C LYS A 211 -17.68 6.38 3.79
N GLY A 212 -17.13 5.31 4.36
CA GLY A 212 -15.88 4.72 3.93
C GLY A 212 -15.93 4.19 2.49
N LEU A 213 -17.02 3.54 2.09
CA LEU A 213 -17.20 3.11 0.69
C LEU A 213 -17.22 4.29 -0.28
N ALA A 214 -17.82 5.43 0.10
CA ALA A 214 -17.77 6.65 -0.72
C ALA A 214 -16.33 7.18 -0.87
N ILE A 215 -15.51 7.13 0.20
CA ILE A 215 -14.09 7.49 0.14
C ILE A 215 -13.36 6.55 -0.82
N ILE A 216 -13.53 5.24 -0.70
CA ILE A 216 -12.92 4.26 -1.61
C ILE A 216 -13.35 4.54 -3.06
N LEU A 217 -14.63 4.78 -3.29
CA LEU A 217 -15.15 5.10 -4.62
C LEU A 217 -14.47 6.34 -5.21
N ALA A 218 -14.21 7.36 -4.40
CA ALA A 218 -13.47 8.54 -4.84
C ALA A 218 -12.06 8.19 -5.32
N PHE A 219 -11.33 7.29 -4.63
CA PHE A 219 -10.02 6.80 -5.07
C PHE A 219 -10.11 5.99 -6.38
N VAL A 220 -11.13 5.16 -6.53
CA VAL A 220 -11.37 4.39 -7.75
C VAL A 220 -11.65 5.32 -8.93
N LEU A 221 -12.54 6.28 -8.77
CA LEU A 221 -12.91 7.25 -9.78
C LEU A 221 -11.76 8.19 -10.13
N PHE A 222 -10.92 8.54 -9.16
CA PHE A 222 -9.71 9.36 -9.37
C PHE A 222 -8.76 8.77 -10.42
N TRP A 223 -8.68 7.46 -10.55
CA TRP A 223 -7.91 6.81 -11.62
C TRP A 223 -8.76 6.58 -12.88
N ILE A 224 -9.97 6.02 -12.72
CA ILE A 224 -10.78 5.57 -13.86
C ILE A 224 -11.26 6.74 -14.72
N ILE A 225 -11.70 7.85 -14.11
CA ILE A 225 -12.26 8.98 -14.87
C ILE A 225 -11.23 9.61 -15.81
N PRO A 226 -10.01 9.99 -15.38
CA PRO A 226 -9.02 10.55 -16.30
C PRO A 226 -8.56 9.58 -17.37
N ALA A 227 -8.46 8.28 -17.04
CA ALA A 227 -8.12 7.25 -18.01
C ALA A 227 -9.25 7.06 -19.05
N TYR A 228 -10.51 7.11 -18.62
CA TYR A 228 -11.67 7.08 -19.52
C TYR A 228 -11.74 8.32 -20.42
N ILE A 229 -11.50 9.51 -19.88
CA ILE A 229 -11.44 10.74 -20.70
C ILE A 229 -10.38 10.62 -21.80
N SER A 230 -9.26 9.95 -21.50
CA SER A 230 -8.16 9.79 -22.47
C SER A 230 -8.41 8.75 -23.56
N LEU A 231 -9.08 7.63 -23.25
CA LEU A 231 -9.22 6.48 -24.15
C LEU A 231 -10.65 5.99 -24.36
N GLY A 232 -11.63 6.57 -23.67
CA GLY A 232 -13.03 6.16 -23.77
C GLY A 232 -13.26 4.69 -23.44
N ASN A 233 -14.14 4.06 -24.21
CA ASN A 233 -14.54 2.66 -24.01
C ASN A 233 -13.39 1.66 -24.19
N VAL A 234 -12.29 2.03 -24.89
CA VAL A 234 -11.13 1.14 -25.06
C VAL A 234 -10.50 0.82 -23.71
N PHE A 235 -10.35 1.83 -22.82
CA PHE A 235 -9.82 1.62 -21.48
C PHE A 235 -10.74 0.73 -20.64
N ILE A 236 -12.03 1.00 -20.66
CA ILE A 236 -13.02 0.25 -19.87
C ILE A 236 -13.07 -1.21 -20.32
N ASN A 237 -13.13 -1.47 -21.62
CA ASN A 237 -13.15 -2.83 -22.15
C ASN A 237 -11.88 -3.61 -21.77
N GLU A 238 -10.69 -2.98 -21.88
CA GLU A 238 -9.43 -3.62 -21.49
C GLU A 238 -9.37 -3.89 -19.98
N LEU A 239 -9.83 -2.94 -19.17
CA LEU A 239 -9.83 -3.07 -17.70
C LEU A 239 -10.79 -4.17 -17.24
N PHE A 240 -12.04 -4.18 -17.73
CA PHE A 240 -13.06 -5.11 -17.25
C PHE A 240 -12.94 -6.49 -17.90
N PHE A 241 -12.88 -6.58 -19.21
CA PHE A 241 -12.91 -7.88 -19.89
C PHE A 241 -11.60 -8.64 -19.76
N LYS A 242 -10.44 -8.02 -19.91
CA LYS A 242 -9.16 -8.74 -19.75
C LYS A 242 -8.81 -9.02 -18.29
N GLN A 243 -9.03 -8.05 -17.41
CA GLN A 243 -8.58 -8.17 -16.01
C GLN A 243 -9.53 -8.99 -15.16
N LEU A 244 -10.82 -8.75 -15.22
CA LEU A 244 -11.79 -9.45 -14.39
C LEU A 244 -12.14 -10.83 -14.99
N PHE A 245 -12.59 -10.86 -16.24
CA PHE A 245 -13.00 -12.12 -16.87
C PHE A 245 -11.81 -12.97 -17.31
N GLY A 246 -10.80 -12.40 -17.97
CA GLY A 246 -9.65 -13.16 -18.46
C GLY A 246 -8.83 -13.82 -17.37
N ARG A 247 -8.75 -13.23 -16.16
CA ARG A 247 -8.09 -13.87 -15.00
C ARG A 247 -8.96 -14.92 -14.33
N ALA A 248 -10.26 -14.68 -14.23
CA ALA A 248 -11.20 -15.67 -13.72
C ALA A 248 -11.17 -16.94 -14.59
N VAL A 249 -11.33 -16.80 -15.90
CA VAL A 249 -11.29 -17.94 -16.83
C VAL A 249 -9.95 -18.68 -16.79
N LYS A 250 -8.81 -17.98 -16.76
CA LYS A 250 -7.50 -18.64 -16.63
C LYS A 250 -7.30 -19.37 -15.31
N ALA A 251 -7.82 -18.83 -14.21
CA ALA A 251 -7.75 -19.49 -12.91
C ALA A 251 -8.56 -20.80 -12.86
N PHE A 252 -9.66 -20.89 -13.63
CA PHE A 252 -10.46 -22.12 -13.78
C PHE A 252 -9.93 -23.07 -14.84
N ALA A 253 -9.16 -22.61 -15.83
CA ALA A 253 -8.62 -23.45 -16.90
C ALA A 253 -7.31 -24.19 -16.53
N HIS A 254 -6.71 -23.90 -15.39
CA HIS A 254 -5.52 -24.55 -14.84
C HIS A 254 -5.86 -25.61 -13.75
N LYS A 255 -7.05 -26.21 -13.81
CA LYS A 255 -7.40 -27.39 -13.02
C LYS A 255 -7.41 -28.63 -13.91
#